data_96be51c757f619deee1a487602d7ca8d
#
_entry.id   96be51c757f619deee1a487602d7ca8d
#
_cell.length_a   1.000
_cell.length_b   1.000
_cell.length_c   1.000
_cell.angle_alpha   90.00
_cell.angle_beta   90.00
_cell.angle_gamma   90.00
#
_symmetry.space_group_name_H-M   'P 1'
#
loop_
_entity.id
_entity.type
_entity.pdbx_description
1 polymer ?
#
loop_
_entity_poly.entity_id
_entity_poly.type
_entity_poly.pdbx_seq_one_letter_code
_entity_poly.pdbx_strand_id
1 'polypeptide(L)'
;MSLKSGLRAIAGVMFFACALSGALAQMPNPYGLSISLDNAKKAVLPALAEAAKNNWSIAVAVVDPAGNLVYYEKMDNTQLGSANVSIDKARSAALFKRPTKAFQDALAAGGEGLRVLSLQGAVPVDGGFPLISDGKIVGAIGVSGATSAQDGQCAKASADAFK
;
A
#
# COMPACT_ATOMS: atom_id res chain seq x y z
N MET A 1 -39.02 -40.15 58.38
CA MET A 1 -37.79 -40.56 57.61
C MET A 1 -37.66 -39.59 56.45
N SER A 2 -36.72 -38.67 56.55
CA SER A 2 -36.55 -37.57 55.59
C SER A 2 -35.22 -37.80 54.84
N LEU A 3 -35.28 -38.04 53.53
CA LEU A 3 -34.09 -38.06 52.67
C LEU A 3 -33.83 -36.66 52.17
N LYS A 4 -32.72 -36.07 52.61
CA LYS A 4 -32.19 -34.83 52.04
C LYS A 4 -31.25 -35.20 50.90
N SER A 5 -31.63 -34.94 49.67
CA SER A 5 -30.79 -35.01 48.47
C SER A 5 -29.95 -33.75 48.36
N GLY A 6 -28.64 -33.86 48.56
CA GLY A 6 -27.67 -32.79 48.34
C GLY A 6 -27.35 -32.62 46.88
N LEU A 7 -27.66 -31.45 46.35
CA LEU A 7 -27.27 -31.00 45.02
C LEU A 7 -25.85 -30.43 45.03
N ARG A 8 -24.87 -31.14 44.47
CA ARG A 8 -23.50 -30.67 44.30
C ARG A 8 -23.42 -29.82 43.02
N ALA A 9 -23.28 -28.54 43.18
CA ALA A 9 -22.95 -27.62 42.10
C ALA A 9 -21.47 -27.79 41.67
N ILE A 10 -21.22 -28.27 40.48
CA ILE A 10 -19.87 -28.28 39.86
C ILE A 10 -19.68 -26.94 39.17
N ALA A 11 -18.87 -26.07 39.79
CA ALA A 11 -18.43 -24.83 39.16
C ALA A 11 -17.36 -25.17 38.11
N GLY A 12 -17.77 -25.14 36.83
CA GLY A 12 -16.84 -25.25 35.72
C GLY A 12 -16.06 -23.95 35.54
N VAL A 13 -14.77 -23.98 35.82
CA VAL A 13 -13.85 -22.89 35.53
C VAL A 13 -13.54 -22.94 34.01
N MET A 14 -14.16 -22.03 33.25
CA MET A 14 -13.85 -21.83 31.83
C MET A 14 -12.54 -21.08 31.73
N PHE A 15 -11.45 -21.76 31.42
CA PHE A 15 -10.18 -21.15 31.04
C PHE A 15 -10.34 -20.52 29.64
N PHE A 16 -10.50 -19.22 29.59
CA PHE A 16 -10.45 -18.45 28.34
C PHE A 16 -8.96 -18.31 27.97
N ALA A 17 -8.48 -19.21 27.13
CA ALA A 17 -7.15 -19.09 26.55
C ALA A 17 -7.17 -17.91 25.55
N CYS A 18 -6.76 -16.75 26.03
CA CYS A 18 -6.50 -15.58 25.17
C CYS A 18 -5.27 -15.91 24.32
N ALA A 19 -5.48 -16.38 23.10
CA ALA A 19 -4.42 -16.54 22.10
C ALA A 19 -3.90 -15.13 21.77
N LEU A 20 -2.78 -14.73 22.37
CA LEU A 20 -1.99 -13.60 21.89
C LEU A 20 -1.43 -14.00 20.52
N SER A 21 -2.17 -13.68 19.46
CA SER A 21 -1.64 -13.66 18.10
C SER A 21 -0.67 -12.48 18.07
N GLY A 22 0.59 -12.71 18.42
CA GLY A 22 1.66 -11.78 18.16
C GLY A 22 1.70 -11.56 16.65
N ALA A 23 1.18 -10.43 16.18
CA ALA A 23 1.43 -9.99 14.82
C ALA A 23 2.94 -9.77 14.71
N LEU A 24 3.64 -10.80 14.20
CA LEU A 24 5.04 -10.64 13.79
C LEU A 24 5.01 -9.54 12.74
N ALA A 25 5.60 -8.39 13.04
CA ALA A 25 5.77 -7.33 12.09
C ALA A 25 6.52 -7.93 10.88
N GLN A 26 5.81 -8.08 9.76
CA GLN A 26 6.40 -8.62 8.54
C GLN A 26 7.53 -7.67 8.14
N MET A 27 8.76 -8.19 8.11
CA MET A 27 9.91 -7.41 7.68
C MET A 27 9.67 -6.95 6.24
N PRO A 28 9.90 -5.67 5.94
CA PRO A 28 9.73 -5.18 4.59
C PRO A 28 10.63 -5.96 3.63
N ASN A 29 10.14 -6.25 2.42
CA ASN A 29 10.91 -6.94 1.39
C ASN A 29 12.27 -6.26 1.17
N PRO A 30 13.37 -6.99 0.98
CA PRO A 30 14.65 -6.39 0.65
C PRO A 30 14.60 -5.72 -0.72
N TYR A 31 15.52 -4.81 -0.98
CA TYR A 31 15.69 -4.27 -2.33
C TYR A 31 16.35 -5.29 -3.26
N GLY A 32 15.85 -5.32 -4.50
CA GLY A 32 16.41 -6.09 -5.61
C GLY A 32 17.13 -5.19 -6.62
N LEU A 33 17.41 -5.75 -7.79
CA LEU A 33 17.90 -4.98 -8.94
C LEU A 33 16.82 -4.00 -9.42
N SER A 34 17.25 -2.90 -10.03
CA SER A 34 16.34 -1.91 -10.60
C SER A 34 15.47 -2.54 -11.71
N ILE A 35 14.19 -2.18 -11.71
CA ILE A 35 13.26 -2.53 -12.78
C ILE A 35 13.80 -2.00 -14.12
N SER A 36 13.72 -2.84 -15.17
CA SER A 36 14.06 -2.41 -16.54
C SER A 36 12.98 -1.50 -17.11
N LEU A 37 13.33 -0.68 -18.12
CA LEU A 37 12.38 0.16 -18.84
C LEU A 37 11.22 -0.64 -19.42
N ASP A 38 11.49 -1.82 -20.00
CA ASP A 38 10.46 -2.66 -20.60
C ASP A 38 9.47 -3.20 -19.56
N ASN A 39 9.97 -3.60 -18.38
CA ASN A 39 9.12 -4.04 -17.28
C ASN A 39 8.36 -2.85 -16.67
N ALA A 40 8.95 -1.66 -16.59
CA ALA A 40 8.27 -0.45 -16.13
C ALA A 40 7.10 -0.07 -17.05
N LYS A 41 7.28 -0.15 -18.39
CA LYS A 41 6.20 0.04 -19.37
C LYS A 41 5.07 -0.98 -19.20
N LYS A 42 5.41 -2.25 -18.96
CA LYS A 42 4.39 -3.29 -18.69
C LYS A 42 3.66 -3.07 -17.36
N ALA A 43 4.38 -2.62 -16.35
CA ALA A 43 3.83 -2.40 -15.02
C ALA A 43 2.73 -1.33 -14.98
N VAL A 44 2.73 -0.34 -15.88
CA VAL A 44 1.70 0.71 -15.88
C VAL A 44 0.39 0.27 -16.53
N LEU A 45 0.41 -0.75 -17.39
CA LEU A 45 -0.75 -1.15 -18.20
C LEU A 45 -1.99 -1.52 -17.36
N PRO A 46 -1.89 -2.29 -16.25
CA PRO A 46 -3.05 -2.60 -15.43
C PRO A 46 -3.67 -1.36 -14.76
N ALA A 47 -2.85 -0.37 -14.34
CA ALA A 47 -3.37 0.88 -13.77
C ALA A 47 -4.12 1.70 -14.81
N LEU A 48 -3.58 1.82 -16.03
CA LEU A 48 -4.22 2.52 -17.15
C LEU A 48 -5.53 1.82 -17.56
N ALA A 49 -5.55 0.49 -17.60
CA ALA A 49 -6.74 -0.29 -17.91
C ALA A 49 -7.83 -0.12 -16.85
N GLU A 50 -7.46 -0.13 -15.56
CA GLU A 50 -8.40 0.08 -14.47
C GLU A 50 -8.98 1.50 -14.50
N ALA A 51 -8.16 2.52 -14.76
CA ALA A 51 -8.60 3.89 -14.92
C ALA A 51 -9.56 4.06 -16.12
N ALA A 52 -9.21 3.50 -17.28
CA ALA A 52 -10.05 3.56 -18.48
C ALA A 52 -11.42 2.89 -18.28
N LYS A 53 -11.45 1.73 -17.63
CA LYS A 53 -12.68 1.01 -17.27
C LYS A 53 -13.65 1.86 -16.42
N ASN A 54 -13.11 2.73 -15.57
CA ASN A 54 -13.88 3.56 -14.65
C ASN A 54 -14.03 5.02 -15.14
N ASN A 55 -13.56 5.37 -16.34
CA ASN A 55 -13.54 6.72 -16.90
C ASN A 55 -12.76 7.72 -16.01
N TRP A 56 -11.66 7.28 -15.39
CA TRP A 56 -10.75 8.15 -14.66
C TRP A 56 -9.56 8.55 -15.53
N SER A 57 -9.12 9.80 -15.42
CA SER A 57 -7.93 10.31 -16.10
C SER A 57 -6.79 10.39 -15.09
N ILE A 58 -5.72 9.61 -15.30
CA ILE A 58 -4.61 9.48 -14.37
C ILE A 58 -3.26 9.75 -15.02
N ALA A 59 -2.29 10.12 -14.19
CA ALA A 59 -0.86 10.04 -14.45
C ALA A 59 -0.27 8.88 -13.66
N VAL A 60 0.63 8.14 -14.29
CA VAL A 60 1.30 6.97 -13.71
C VAL A 60 2.80 7.15 -13.83
N ALA A 61 3.52 6.90 -12.74
CA ALA A 61 4.97 6.93 -12.69
C ALA A 61 5.52 5.62 -12.13
N VAL A 62 6.62 5.14 -12.69
CA VAL A 62 7.40 4.02 -12.16
C VAL A 62 8.81 4.52 -11.84
N VAL A 63 9.26 4.21 -10.63
CA VAL A 63 10.61 4.55 -10.15
C VAL A 63 11.41 3.28 -9.85
N ASP A 64 12.73 3.40 -9.85
CA ASP A 64 13.65 2.36 -9.36
C ASP A 64 13.64 2.26 -7.82
N PRO A 65 14.35 1.30 -7.20
CA PRO A 65 14.42 1.19 -5.75
C PRO A 65 14.99 2.41 -5.03
N ALA A 66 15.79 3.23 -5.71
CA ALA A 66 16.35 4.48 -5.16
C ALA A 66 15.41 5.69 -5.37
N GLY A 67 14.26 5.49 -6.01
CA GLY A 67 13.28 6.55 -6.25
C GLY A 67 13.52 7.36 -7.52
N ASN A 68 14.45 6.95 -8.40
CA ASN A 68 14.67 7.63 -9.68
C ASN A 68 13.60 7.24 -10.68
N LEU A 69 13.10 8.21 -11.45
CA LEU A 69 12.08 7.99 -12.46
C LEU A 69 12.62 7.10 -13.61
N VAL A 70 11.92 6.00 -13.88
CA VAL A 70 12.21 5.06 -14.98
C VAL A 70 11.22 5.25 -16.12
N TYR A 71 9.92 5.38 -15.81
CA TYR A 71 8.85 5.55 -16.79
C TYR A 71 7.74 6.43 -16.26
N TYR A 72 7.13 7.19 -17.16
CA TYR A 72 5.99 8.06 -16.84
C TYR A 72 5.03 8.10 -18.03
N GLU A 73 3.73 8.04 -17.73
CA GLU A 73 2.67 8.22 -18.70
C GLU A 73 1.51 9.01 -18.09
N LYS A 74 0.90 9.88 -18.88
CA LYS A 74 -0.23 10.70 -18.46
C LYS A 74 -1.33 10.62 -19.48
N MET A 75 -2.53 10.23 -19.07
CA MET A 75 -3.72 10.26 -19.91
C MET A 75 -4.13 11.70 -20.21
N ASP A 76 -4.83 11.90 -21.34
CA ASP A 76 -5.42 13.18 -21.67
C ASP A 76 -6.39 13.64 -20.58
N ASN A 77 -6.50 14.97 -20.44
CA ASN A 77 -7.37 15.61 -19.45
C ASN A 77 -7.03 15.35 -17.96
N THR A 78 -5.92 14.64 -17.68
CA THR A 78 -5.43 14.53 -16.29
C THR A 78 -4.99 15.89 -15.78
N GLN A 79 -5.36 16.25 -14.55
CA GLN A 79 -4.94 17.50 -13.91
C GLN A 79 -3.42 17.66 -13.89
N LEU A 80 -2.94 18.90 -14.05
CA LEU A 80 -1.50 19.17 -14.22
C LEU A 80 -0.66 18.73 -13.03
N GLY A 81 -1.13 18.97 -11.81
CA GLY A 81 -0.42 18.60 -10.58
C GLY A 81 -0.18 17.11 -10.40
N SER A 82 -0.98 16.24 -11.05
CA SER A 82 -0.87 14.78 -10.93
C SER A 82 0.45 14.23 -11.48
N ALA A 83 1.13 14.95 -12.37
CA ALA A 83 2.43 14.56 -12.87
C ALA A 83 3.45 14.40 -11.73
N ASN A 84 3.62 15.45 -10.93
CA ASN A 84 4.55 15.42 -9.80
C ASN A 84 4.04 14.49 -8.68
N VAL A 85 2.75 14.54 -8.37
CA VAL A 85 2.16 13.71 -7.30
C VAL A 85 2.31 12.23 -7.58
N SER A 86 2.15 11.76 -8.82
CA SER A 86 2.36 10.35 -9.17
C SER A 86 3.82 9.92 -8.94
N ILE A 87 4.78 10.77 -9.31
CA ILE A 87 6.21 10.52 -9.09
C ILE A 87 6.54 10.47 -7.59
N ASP A 88 6.01 11.41 -6.81
CA ASP A 88 6.28 11.49 -5.38
C ASP A 88 5.65 10.32 -4.60
N LYS A 89 4.44 9.88 -4.99
CA LYS A 89 3.83 8.65 -4.45
C LYS A 89 4.68 7.42 -4.76
N ALA A 90 5.18 7.28 -5.99
CA ALA A 90 6.07 6.19 -6.36
C ALA A 90 7.36 6.21 -5.53
N ARG A 91 8.03 7.38 -5.41
CA ARG A 91 9.22 7.58 -4.58
C ARG A 91 8.98 7.19 -3.13
N SER A 92 7.91 7.69 -2.55
CA SER A 92 7.53 7.39 -1.18
C SER A 92 7.36 5.88 -0.98
N ALA A 93 6.67 5.19 -1.89
CA ALA A 93 6.47 3.75 -1.80
C ALA A 93 7.79 2.97 -1.91
N ALA A 94 8.71 3.36 -2.81
CA ALA A 94 10.01 2.73 -2.96
C ALA A 94 10.88 2.92 -1.71
N LEU A 95 11.08 4.18 -1.29
CA LEU A 95 12.02 4.54 -0.23
C LEU A 95 11.58 4.02 1.16
N PHE A 96 10.27 3.98 1.42
CA PHE A 96 9.74 3.51 2.70
C PHE A 96 9.22 2.07 2.66
N LYS A 97 9.37 1.35 1.54
CA LYS A 97 9.05 -0.08 1.38
C LYS A 97 7.60 -0.43 1.75
N ARG A 98 6.65 0.45 1.46
CA ARG A 98 5.24 0.25 1.82
C ARG A 98 4.31 1.06 0.94
N PRO A 99 3.04 0.66 0.81
CA PRO A 99 2.03 1.51 0.17
C PRO A 99 1.91 2.86 0.88
N THR A 100 1.70 3.94 0.10
CA THR A 100 1.52 5.29 0.66
C THR A 100 0.26 5.41 1.51
N LYS A 101 -0.72 4.53 1.29
CA LYS A 101 -1.91 4.41 2.15
C LYS A 101 -1.55 4.21 3.63
N ALA A 102 -0.48 3.52 3.96
CA ALA A 102 -0.04 3.34 5.34
C ALA A 102 0.29 4.67 6.03
N PHE A 103 0.82 5.64 5.29
CA PHE A 103 1.07 6.98 5.80
C PHE A 103 -0.23 7.80 5.92
N GLN A 104 -1.14 7.67 4.93
CA GLN A 104 -2.46 8.29 4.98
C GLN A 104 -3.24 7.83 6.23
N ASP A 105 -3.27 6.52 6.49
CA ASP A 105 -3.99 5.96 7.62
C ASP A 105 -3.36 6.37 8.96
N ALA A 106 -2.03 6.36 9.06
CA ALA A 106 -1.32 6.84 10.25
C ALA A 106 -1.63 8.32 10.52
N LEU A 107 -1.60 9.17 9.49
CA LEU A 107 -1.91 10.59 9.63
C LEU A 107 -3.38 10.80 10.06
N ALA A 108 -4.32 10.06 9.46
CA ALA A 108 -5.74 10.14 9.79
C ALA A 108 -6.05 9.70 11.23
N ALA A 109 -5.26 8.79 11.81
CA ALA A 109 -5.38 8.38 13.20
C ALA A 109 -4.98 9.46 14.20
N GLY A 110 -4.24 10.50 13.78
CA GLY A 110 -3.77 11.58 14.65
C GLY A 110 -2.73 11.12 15.68
N GLY A 111 -2.57 11.88 16.75
CA GLY A 111 -1.64 11.55 17.83
C GLY A 111 -0.21 11.31 17.32
N GLU A 112 0.36 10.14 17.63
CA GLU A 112 1.70 9.77 17.15
C GLU A 112 1.80 9.65 15.63
N GLY A 113 0.69 9.42 14.92
CA GLY A 113 0.63 9.38 13.46
C GLY A 113 1.01 10.71 12.80
N LEU A 114 0.88 11.84 13.50
CA LEU A 114 1.29 13.16 13.00
C LEU A 114 2.80 13.23 12.69
N ARG A 115 3.61 12.36 13.26
CA ARG A 115 5.06 12.27 12.96
C ARG A 115 5.36 11.99 11.47
N VAL A 116 4.40 11.44 10.72
CA VAL A 116 4.52 11.23 9.26
C VAL A 116 4.84 12.55 8.56
N LEU A 117 4.33 13.69 9.06
CA LEU A 117 4.59 15.01 8.49
C LEU A 117 6.06 15.47 8.60
N SER A 118 6.84 14.86 9.50
CA SER A 118 8.28 15.12 9.64
C SER A 118 9.17 14.18 8.82
N LEU A 119 8.60 13.16 8.17
CA LEU A 119 9.35 12.22 7.34
C LEU A 119 9.55 12.81 5.94
N GLN A 120 10.76 13.25 5.65
CA GLN A 120 11.09 13.81 4.33
C GLN A 120 10.86 12.76 3.23
N GLY A 121 10.03 13.10 2.25
CA GLY A 121 9.69 12.22 1.13
C GLY A 121 8.55 11.24 1.40
N ALA A 122 7.96 11.22 2.61
CA ALA A 122 6.74 10.48 2.85
C ALA A 122 5.54 11.25 2.26
N VAL A 123 4.73 10.56 1.47
CA VAL A 123 3.50 11.11 0.86
C VAL A 123 2.29 10.44 1.51
N PRO A 124 1.56 11.11 2.42
CA PRO A 124 0.42 10.53 3.12
C PRO A 124 -0.88 10.60 2.29
N VAL A 125 -0.81 10.13 1.04
CA VAL A 125 -1.92 10.08 0.09
C VAL A 125 -1.84 8.77 -0.67
N ASP A 126 -2.92 7.98 -0.68
CA ASP A 126 -2.94 6.66 -1.34
C ASP A 126 -2.69 6.76 -2.86
N GLY A 127 -2.12 5.71 -3.43
CA GLY A 127 -1.80 5.58 -4.85
C GLY A 127 -0.34 5.26 -5.15
N GLY A 128 0.51 5.05 -4.13
CA GLY A 128 1.87 4.56 -4.29
C GLY A 128 2.03 3.13 -3.79
N PHE A 129 2.62 2.22 -4.59
CA PHE A 129 2.84 0.81 -4.23
C PHE A 129 4.23 0.33 -4.65
N PRO A 130 4.96 -0.44 -3.80
CA PRO A 130 6.16 -1.13 -4.21
C PRO A 130 5.85 -2.16 -5.32
N LEU A 131 6.75 -2.31 -6.28
CA LEU A 131 6.75 -3.38 -7.28
C LEU A 131 7.72 -4.46 -6.81
N ILE A 132 7.20 -5.68 -6.65
CA ILE A 132 7.93 -6.79 -6.05
C ILE A 132 8.09 -7.90 -7.08
N SER A 133 9.33 -8.34 -7.30
CA SER A 133 9.67 -9.52 -8.09
C SER A 133 10.58 -10.42 -7.27
N ASP A 134 10.32 -11.72 -7.26
CA ASP A 134 11.07 -12.72 -6.48
C ASP A 134 11.27 -12.31 -5.00
N GLY A 135 10.23 -11.75 -4.38
CA GLY A 135 10.26 -11.31 -2.99
C GLY A 135 11.13 -10.07 -2.73
N LYS A 136 11.58 -9.36 -3.77
CA LYS A 136 12.42 -8.16 -3.67
C LYS A 136 11.74 -6.95 -4.30
N ILE A 137 11.93 -5.78 -3.70
CA ILE A 137 11.47 -4.52 -4.27
C ILE A 137 12.41 -4.13 -5.41
N VAL A 138 11.89 -4.13 -6.63
CA VAL A 138 12.63 -3.77 -7.84
C VAL A 138 12.31 -2.36 -8.33
N GLY A 139 11.34 -1.71 -7.70
CA GLY A 139 10.87 -0.37 -8.00
C GLY A 139 9.56 -0.07 -7.27
N ALA A 140 8.89 0.97 -7.69
CA ALA A 140 7.54 1.28 -7.21
C ALA A 140 6.73 2.01 -8.28
N ILE A 141 5.42 1.91 -8.18
CA ILE A 141 4.45 2.63 -9.02
C ILE A 141 3.73 3.69 -8.19
N GLY A 142 3.42 4.82 -8.81
CA GLY A 142 2.58 5.87 -8.24
C GLY A 142 1.56 6.34 -9.25
N VAL A 143 0.33 6.50 -8.79
CA VAL A 143 -0.82 6.95 -9.58
C VAL A 143 -1.43 8.19 -8.96
N SER A 144 -1.83 9.15 -9.81
CA SER A 144 -2.52 10.35 -9.40
C SER A 144 -3.41 10.87 -10.52
N GLY A 145 -4.60 11.38 -10.18
CA GLY A 145 -5.50 12.00 -11.16
C GLY A 145 -6.97 11.97 -10.75
N ALA A 146 -7.32 11.00 -9.93
CA ALA A 146 -8.68 10.83 -9.40
C ALA A 146 -8.69 11.09 -7.87
N THR A 147 -9.64 10.52 -7.15
CA THR A 147 -9.58 10.53 -5.69
C THR A 147 -8.45 9.62 -5.19
N SER A 148 -7.93 9.89 -3.99
CA SER A 148 -6.86 9.09 -3.37
C SER A 148 -7.17 7.59 -3.37
N ALA A 149 -8.41 7.20 -3.05
CA ALA A 149 -8.83 5.80 -3.07
C ALA A 149 -8.85 5.19 -4.48
N GLN A 150 -9.25 5.96 -5.50
CA GLN A 150 -9.27 5.52 -6.90
C GLN A 150 -7.85 5.42 -7.46
N ASP A 151 -6.98 6.36 -7.12
CA ASP A 151 -5.53 6.29 -7.43
C ASP A 151 -4.93 5.01 -6.82
N GLY A 152 -5.27 4.72 -5.55
CA GLY A 152 -4.87 3.49 -4.85
C GLY A 152 -5.36 2.22 -5.53
N GLN A 153 -6.61 2.21 -6.00
CA GLN A 153 -7.18 1.08 -6.75
C GLN A 153 -6.40 0.82 -8.05
N CYS A 154 -6.11 1.86 -8.82
CA CYS A 154 -5.33 1.75 -10.06
C CYS A 154 -3.89 1.27 -9.78
N ALA A 155 -3.20 1.87 -8.81
CA ALA A 155 -1.84 1.49 -8.45
C ALA A 155 -1.76 0.05 -7.94
N LYS A 156 -2.74 -0.38 -7.14
CA LYS A 156 -2.84 -1.75 -6.64
C LYS A 156 -3.04 -2.76 -7.77
N ALA A 157 -3.87 -2.46 -8.77
CA ALA A 157 -4.07 -3.32 -9.93
C ALA A 157 -2.73 -3.63 -10.63
N SER A 158 -1.85 -2.63 -10.76
CA SER A 158 -0.51 -2.81 -11.30
C SER A 158 0.41 -3.61 -10.37
N ALA A 159 0.42 -3.30 -9.08
CA ALA A 159 1.28 -4.00 -8.12
C ALA A 159 0.92 -5.49 -8.01
N ASP A 160 -0.37 -5.83 -8.03
CA ASP A 160 -0.86 -7.22 -7.96
C ASP A 160 -0.55 -8.01 -9.26
N ALA A 161 -0.56 -7.34 -10.41
CA ALA A 161 -0.26 -7.98 -11.71
C ALA A 161 1.24 -8.12 -11.97
N PHE A 162 2.07 -7.36 -11.28
CA PHE A 162 3.53 -7.38 -11.43
C PHE A 162 4.14 -8.60 -10.73
N LYS A 163 4.94 -9.40 -11.47
CA LYS A 163 5.57 -10.62 -10.96
C LYS A 163 7.04 -10.68 -11.33
#